data_238a619c85557516ac828cc6100382ae
#
_entry.id   238a619c85557516ac828cc6100382ae
#
_cell.length_a   1.000
_cell.length_b   1.000
_cell.length_c   1.000
_cell.angle_alpha   90.00
_cell.angle_beta   90.00
_cell.angle_gamma   90.00
#
_symmetry.space_group_name_H-M   'P 1'
#
loop_
_entity.id
_entity.type
_entity.pdbx_description
1 polymer ?
#
loop_
_entity_poly.entity_id
_entity_poly.type
_entity_poly.pdbx_seq_one_letter_code
_entity_poly.pdbx_strand_id
1 'polypeptide(L)'
;FLADWERWRMAETFERPQDYFAQSLRKMAGQRILGLNAIRSNPNLVGYSLTGTVDQGMTGEGLTTTFREPKPGTVDALFDGLAPLRWCLFCEPVNVYRGACVRLEAVLANEDALAPGEYAVRLQVIGPDHGLLLDRPMTITVPQPSAGVEPPFALHVFAEDAVIDATSGKYR
;
A
#
# COMPACT_ATOMS: atom_id res chain seq x y z
N PHE A 1 22.13 2.81 -21.45
CA PHE A 1 21.78 3.41 -20.17
C PHE A 1 22.70 4.61 -19.83
N LEU A 2 24.04 4.46 -19.80
CA LEU A 2 24.94 5.57 -19.44
C LEU A 2 24.85 6.75 -20.41
N ALA A 3 24.76 6.49 -21.71
CA ALA A 3 24.53 7.54 -22.71
C ALA A 3 23.21 8.29 -22.50
N ASP A 4 22.15 7.56 -22.12
CA ASP A 4 20.86 8.19 -21.79
C ASP A 4 20.92 8.93 -20.46
N TRP A 5 21.67 8.42 -19.48
CA TRP A 5 21.92 9.11 -18.21
C TRP A 5 22.52 10.51 -18.43
N GLU A 6 23.54 10.60 -19.27
CA GLU A 6 24.17 11.85 -19.64
C GLU A 6 23.24 12.74 -20.46
N ARG A 7 22.60 12.18 -21.50
CA ARG A 7 21.66 12.89 -22.36
C ARG A 7 20.54 13.56 -21.60
N TRP A 8 20.01 12.88 -20.59
CA TRP A 8 18.86 13.36 -19.80
C TRP A 8 19.31 14.11 -18.55
N ARG A 9 20.60 14.34 -18.38
CA ARG A 9 21.20 15.08 -17.26
C ARG A 9 20.75 14.52 -15.91
N MET A 10 20.64 13.20 -15.80
CA MET A 10 20.13 12.52 -14.60
C MET A 10 20.95 12.81 -13.35
N ALA A 11 22.25 13.13 -13.50
CA ALA A 11 23.12 13.52 -12.40
C ALA A 11 22.71 14.81 -11.68
N GLU A 12 21.81 15.63 -12.27
CA GLU A 12 21.26 16.81 -11.60
C GLU A 12 20.21 16.46 -10.54
N THR A 13 19.63 15.25 -10.64
CA THR A 13 18.59 14.77 -9.72
C THR A 13 19.08 13.63 -8.83
N PHE A 14 19.92 12.77 -9.35
CA PHE A 14 20.44 11.60 -8.63
C PHE A 14 21.96 11.64 -8.65
N GLU A 15 22.58 11.53 -7.48
CA GLU A 15 24.03 11.56 -7.36
C GLU A 15 24.69 10.40 -8.15
N ARG A 16 24.07 9.23 -8.12
CA ARG A 16 24.56 8.03 -8.80
C ARG A 16 23.40 7.25 -9.44
N PRO A 17 23.67 6.48 -10.52
CA PRO A 17 22.68 5.58 -11.11
C PRO A 17 22.01 4.62 -10.11
N GLN A 18 22.78 4.14 -9.13
CA GLN A 18 22.26 3.25 -8.09
C GLN A 18 21.17 3.90 -7.23
N ASP A 19 21.25 5.20 -6.99
CA ASP A 19 20.26 5.95 -6.22
C ASP A 19 18.92 6.05 -6.98
N TYR A 20 19.01 6.23 -8.30
CA TYR A 20 17.84 6.15 -9.18
C TYR A 20 17.17 4.76 -9.13
N PHE A 21 17.96 3.69 -9.26
CA PHE A 21 17.40 2.33 -9.18
C PHE A 21 16.81 2.02 -7.82
N ALA A 22 17.46 2.42 -6.74
CA ALA A 22 16.93 2.24 -5.39
C ALA A 22 15.59 2.97 -5.17
N GLN A 23 15.45 4.18 -5.73
CA GLN A 23 14.18 4.91 -5.68
C GLN A 23 13.10 4.25 -6.56
N SER A 24 13.47 3.80 -7.75
CA SER A 24 12.55 3.08 -8.65
C SER A 24 12.02 1.80 -8.02
N LEU A 25 12.87 1.02 -7.37
CA LEU A 25 12.47 -0.20 -6.66
C LEU A 25 11.53 0.11 -5.48
N ARG A 26 11.82 1.14 -4.68
CA ARG A 26 10.92 1.58 -3.60
C ARG A 26 9.56 2.02 -4.13
N LYS A 27 9.54 2.76 -5.24
CA LYS A 27 8.28 3.15 -5.89
C LYS A 27 7.50 1.94 -6.36
N MET A 28 8.16 0.99 -7.02
CA MET A 28 7.54 -0.24 -7.50
C MET A 28 6.95 -1.07 -6.34
N ALA A 29 7.69 -1.24 -5.24
CA ALA A 29 7.19 -1.91 -4.04
C ALA A 29 5.94 -1.21 -3.48
N GLY A 30 5.95 0.11 -3.37
CA GLY A 30 4.78 0.90 -2.95
C GLY A 30 3.57 0.74 -3.87
N GLN A 31 3.78 0.73 -5.19
CA GLN A 31 2.70 0.50 -6.16
C GLN A 31 2.12 -0.92 -6.05
N ARG A 32 2.94 -1.94 -5.76
CA ARG A 32 2.46 -3.30 -5.48
C ARG A 32 1.58 -3.36 -4.24
N ILE A 33 1.98 -2.69 -3.16
CA ILE A 33 1.17 -2.57 -1.94
C ILE A 33 -0.19 -1.95 -2.25
N LEU A 34 -0.23 -0.84 -3.00
CA LEU A 34 -1.49 -0.20 -3.40
C LEU A 34 -2.35 -1.12 -4.27
N GLY A 35 -1.75 -1.83 -5.23
CA GLY A 35 -2.45 -2.81 -6.05
C GLY A 35 -3.03 -3.95 -5.20
N LEU A 36 -2.27 -4.48 -4.24
CA LEU A 36 -2.74 -5.50 -3.33
C LEU A 36 -3.80 -4.97 -2.37
N ASN A 37 -3.72 -3.72 -1.92
CA ASN A 37 -4.81 -3.09 -1.16
C ASN A 37 -6.11 -3.09 -1.98
N ALA A 38 -6.07 -2.68 -3.25
CA ALA A 38 -7.24 -2.64 -4.11
C ALA A 38 -7.84 -4.04 -4.34
N ILE A 39 -6.99 -5.06 -4.54
CA ILE A 39 -7.41 -6.45 -4.71
C ILE A 39 -8.03 -6.99 -3.42
N ARG A 40 -7.33 -6.83 -2.30
CA ARG A 40 -7.70 -7.40 -1.01
C ARG A 40 -8.86 -6.68 -0.31
N SER A 41 -9.17 -5.46 -0.72
CA SER A 41 -10.34 -4.71 -0.22
C SER A 41 -11.63 -5.03 -0.97
N ASN A 42 -11.58 -5.79 -2.06
CA ASN A 42 -12.75 -6.10 -2.87
C ASN A 42 -13.19 -7.57 -2.67
N PRO A 43 -14.29 -7.83 -1.94
CA PRO A 43 -14.77 -9.19 -1.65
C PRO A 43 -15.24 -9.95 -2.90
N ASN A 44 -15.41 -9.28 -4.04
CA ASN A 44 -15.83 -9.92 -5.30
C ASN A 44 -14.64 -10.42 -6.15
N LEU A 45 -13.40 -10.10 -5.77
CA LEU A 45 -12.21 -10.59 -6.46
C LEU A 45 -11.80 -11.95 -5.89
N VAL A 46 -11.78 -12.94 -6.75
CA VAL A 46 -11.44 -14.34 -6.40
C VAL A 46 -9.95 -14.66 -6.59
N GLY A 47 -9.18 -13.75 -7.14
CA GLY A 47 -7.74 -13.94 -7.35
C GLY A 47 -7.13 -12.92 -8.30
N TYR A 48 -5.84 -13.06 -8.54
CA TYR A 48 -5.09 -12.22 -9.49
C TYR A 48 -3.96 -13.04 -10.11
N SER A 49 -3.45 -12.56 -11.23
CA SER A 49 -2.26 -13.09 -11.88
C SER A 49 -1.14 -12.05 -11.86
N LEU A 50 -0.01 -12.42 -11.31
CA LEU A 50 1.18 -11.59 -11.33
C LEU A 50 1.97 -11.87 -12.59
N THR A 51 2.03 -10.89 -13.49
CA THR A 51 2.85 -10.96 -14.69
C THR A 51 4.29 -10.56 -14.36
N GLY A 52 5.28 -11.30 -14.88
CA GLY A 52 6.69 -10.97 -14.70
C GLY A 52 7.24 -11.30 -13.31
N THR A 53 7.39 -12.60 -13.01
CA THR A 53 8.10 -13.02 -11.78
C THR A 53 9.59 -12.70 -11.87
N VAL A 54 10.18 -12.87 -13.06
CA VAL A 54 11.59 -12.60 -13.33
C VAL A 54 11.70 -11.46 -14.35
N ASP A 55 12.62 -10.53 -14.15
CA ASP A 55 12.92 -9.52 -15.15
C ASP A 55 13.37 -10.15 -16.46
N GLN A 56 12.90 -9.60 -17.55
CA GLN A 56 13.39 -9.89 -18.88
C GLN A 56 14.23 -8.72 -19.38
N GLY A 57 15.05 -8.93 -20.42
CA GLY A 57 16.04 -7.96 -20.86
C GLY A 57 15.55 -6.54 -21.17
N MET A 58 14.23 -6.36 -21.38
CA MET A 58 13.61 -5.07 -21.69
C MET A 58 12.62 -4.60 -20.62
N THR A 59 12.34 -5.41 -19.60
CA THR A 59 11.31 -5.12 -18.59
C THR A 59 11.88 -5.29 -17.19
N GLY A 60 11.51 -4.39 -16.29
CA GLY A 60 11.99 -4.36 -14.92
C GLY A 60 10.89 -4.57 -13.87
N GLU A 61 9.71 -5.09 -14.26
CA GLU A 61 8.58 -5.29 -13.35
C GLU A 61 8.67 -6.55 -12.49
N GLY A 62 9.63 -7.44 -12.74
CA GLY A 62 9.79 -8.69 -12.03
C GLY A 62 10.02 -8.53 -10.52
N LEU A 63 9.75 -9.58 -9.77
CA LEU A 63 10.11 -9.70 -8.35
C LEU A 63 11.60 -9.93 -8.16
N THR A 64 12.19 -10.60 -9.14
CA THR A 64 13.62 -10.91 -9.17
C THR A 64 14.25 -10.30 -10.41
N THR A 65 15.55 -10.11 -10.34
CA THR A 65 16.37 -9.76 -11.50
C THR A 65 16.38 -10.90 -12.51
N THR A 66 16.94 -10.65 -13.71
CA THR A 66 17.19 -11.69 -14.73
C THR A 66 18.07 -12.83 -14.18
N PHE A 67 18.89 -12.55 -13.18
CA PHE A 67 19.74 -13.54 -12.48
C PHE A 67 19.01 -14.23 -11.31
N ARG A 68 17.71 -13.99 -11.15
CA ARG A 68 16.86 -14.55 -10.09
C ARG A 68 17.21 -14.06 -8.68
N GLU A 69 17.89 -12.94 -8.56
CA GLU A 69 18.11 -12.30 -7.29
C GLU A 69 16.87 -11.50 -6.87
N PRO A 70 16.36 -11.67 -5.64
CA PRO A 70 15.22 -10.89 -5.15
C PRO A 70 15.51 -9.38 -5.18
N LYS A 71 14.59 -8.61 -5.70
CA LYS A 71 14.70 -7.16 -5.67
C LYS A 71 14.27 -6.62 -4.30
N PRO A 72 15.02 -5.69 -3.71
CA PRO A 72 14.68 -5.12 -2.41
C PRO A 72 13.26 -4.58 -2.34
N GLY A 73 12.51 -5.01 -1.32
CA GLY A 73 11.14 -4.55 -1.04
C GLY A 73 10.04 -5.16 -1.89
N THR A 74 10.35 -5.86 -2.99
CA THR A 74 9.31 -6.42 -3.88
C THR A 74 8.68 -7.68 -3.33
N VAL A 75 9.48 -8.57 -2.76
CA VAL A 75 9.03 -9.79 -2.09
C VAL A 75 8.34 -9.44 -0.77
N ASP A 76 8.90 -8.49 -0.01
CA ASP A 76 8.29 -7.99 1.24
C ASP A 76 6.90 -7.39 0.98
N ALA A 77 6.74 -6.64 -0.12
CA ALA A 77 5.46 -6.08 -0.52
C ALA A 77 4.41 -7.16 -0.82
N LEU A 78 4.81 -8.29 -1.41
CA LEU A 78 3.91 -9.43 -1.62
C LEU A 78 3.58 -10.14 -0.31
N PHE A 79 4.58 -10.40 0.52
CA PHE A 79 4.40 -11.04 1.81
C PHE A 79 3.40 -10.26 2.68
N ASP A 80 3.61 -8.94 2.79
CA ASP A 80 2.71 -8.05 3.50
C ASP A 80 1.33 -7.97 2.82
N GLY A 81 1.31 -7.81 1.50
CA GLY A 81 0.08 -7.69 0.72
C GLY A 81 -0.82 -8.92 0.75
N LEU A 82 -0.24 -10.11 0.93
CA LEU A 82 -0.94 -11.39 0.97
C LEU A 82 -1.14 -11.92 2.40
N ALA A 83 -0.81 -11.14 3.43
CA ALA A 83 -1.05 -11.56 4.81
C ALA A 83 -2.54 -11.89 5.02
N PRO A 84 -2.89 -13.01 5.70
CA PRO A 84 -4.28 -13.43 5.94
C PRO A 84 -5.09 -12.37 6.69
N LEU A 85 -4.44 -11.63 7.59
CA LEU A 85 -5.01 -10.47 8.27
C LEU A 85 -4.26 -9.21 7.84
N ARG A 86 -4.98 -8.25 7.27
CA ARG A 86 -4.38 -7.06 6.75
C ARG A 86 -5.31 -5.85 6.75
N TRP A 87 -4.76 -4.69 7.06
CA TRP A 87 -5.40 -3.41 6.77
C TRP A 87 -5.08 -2.95 5.35
N CYS A 88 -6.11 -2.73 4.55
CA CYS A 88 -6.03 -2.06 3.26
C CYS A 88 -6.36 -0.59 3.48
N LEU A 89 -5.33 0.26 3.48
CA LEU A 89 -5.48 1.69 3.75
C LEU A 89 -5.40 2.47 2.43
N PHE A 90 -6.28 3.45 2.28
CA PHE A 90 -6.33 4.34 1.13
C PHE A 90 -6.34 5.79 1.58
N CYS A 91 -5.67 6.62 0.82
CA CYS A 91 -5.65 8.07 0.98
C CYS A 91 -5.70 8.69 -0.43
N GLU A 92 -6.71 9.47 -0.72
CA GLU A 92 -6.89 10.08 -2.04
C GLU A 92 -7.30 11.55 -1.93
N PRO A 93 -6.59 12.43 -2.63
CA PRO A 93 -5.35 12.22 -3.38
C PRO A 93 -4.14 12.00 -2.45
N VAL A 94 -3.11 11.29 -2.95
CA VAL A 94 -1.89 10.95 -2.17
C VAL A 94 -1.00 12.17 -1.93
N ASN A 95 -1.00 13.13 -2.86
CA ASN A 95 -0.21 14.36 -2.76
C ASN A 95 -1.16 15.56 -2.79
N VAL A 96 -1.09 16.39 -1.77
CA VAL A 96 -1.96 17.55 -1.61
C VAL A 96 -1.19 18.77 -1.14
N TYR A 97 -1.73 19.94 -1.40
CA TYR A 97 -1.31 21.18 -0.77
C TYR A 97 -1.98 21.33 0.59
N ARG A 98 -1.35 22.13 1.47
CA ARG A 98 -1.93 22.52 2.76
C ARG A 98 -3.36 23.03 2.61
N GLY A 99 -4.25 22.62 3.47
CA GLY A 99 -5.66 23.00 3.45
C GLY A 99 -6.52 22.16 2.48
N ALA A 100 -5.93 21.26 1.71
CA ALA A 100 -6.70 20.37 0.86
C ALA A 100 -7.38 19.26 1.66
N CYS A 101 -8.51 18.81 1.13
CA CYS A 101 -9.24 17.66 1.65
C CYS A 101 -8.69 16.37 1.04
N VAL A 102 -8.56 15.34 1.86
CA VAL A 102 -8.21 13.98 1.45
C VAL A 102 -9.27 13.01 1.93
N ARG A 103 -9.59 12.04 1.12
CA ARG A 103 -10.42 10.89 1.49
C ARG A 103 -9.55 9.83 2.12
N LEU A 104 -9.88 9.40 3.33
CA LEU A 104 -9.22 8.31 4.03
C LEU A 104 -10.18 7.14 4.14
N GLU A 105 -9.70 5.94 3.77
CA GLU A 105 -10.49 4.72 3.86
C GLU A 105 -9.66 3.59 4.46
N ALA A 106 -10.31 2.72 5.23
CA ALA A 106 -9.72 1.53 5.80
C ALA A 106 -10.67 0.34 5.62
N VAL A 107 -10.13 -0.71 5.01
CA VAL A 107 -10.81 -2.00 4.84
C VAL A 107 -9.98 -3.06 5.53
N LEU A 108 -10.61 -3.89 6.34
CA LEU A 108 -9.98 -5.05 6.97
C LEU A 108 -10.16 -6.27 6.06
N ALA A 109 -9.08 -6.80 5.54
CA ALA A 109 -9.07 -8.13 4.92
C ALA A 109 -8.76 -9.15 6.01
N ASN A 110 -9.70 -10.08 6.24
CA ASN A 110 -9.60 -11.14 7.23
C ASN A 110 -9.93 -12.49 6.59
N GLU A 111 -8.90 -13.29 6.34
CA GLU A 111 -9.02 -14.67 5.86
C GLU A 111 -8.92 -15.61 7.07
N ASP A 112 -9.96 -15.64 7.89
CA ASP A 112 -10.11 -16.48 9.09
C ASP A 112 -9.01 -16.30 10.16
N ALA A 113 -8.25 -15.22 10.10
CA ALA A 113 -7.21 -14.93 11.08
C ALA A 113 -7.78 -14.34 12.38
N LEU A 114 -8.88 -13.56 12.28
CA LEU A 114 -9.66 -13.12 13.42
C LEU A 114 -10.98 -13.89 13.46
N ALA A 115 -11.28 -14.46 14.62
CA ALA A 115 -12.57 -15.09 14.87
C ALA A 115 -13.71 -14.05 14.83
N PRO A 116 -14.95 -14.49 14.57
CA PRO A 116 -16.09 -13.62 14.72
C PRO A 116 -16.17 -13.00 16.12
N GLY A 117 -16.46 -11.68 16.18
CA GLY A 117 -16.49 -10.94 17.44
C GLY A 117 -16.26 -9.45 17.29
N GLU A 118 -16.16 -8.76 18.40
CA GLU A 118 -15.89 -7.32 18.45
C GLU A 118 -14.41 -7.07 18.81
N TYR A 119 -13.81 -6.13 18.09
CA TYR A 119 -12.39 -5.76 18.25
C TYR A 119 -12.24 -4.26 18.36
N ALA A 120 -11.54 -3.80 19.39
CA ALA A 120 -11.14 -2.40 19.49
C ALA A 120 -10.01 -2.11 18.52
N VAL A 121 -10.16 -1.10 17.68
CA VAL A 121 -9.17 -0.62 16.72
C VAL A 121 -9.00 0.88 16.83
N ARG A 122 -7.90 1.40 16.34
CA ARG A 122 -7.60 2.83 16.36
C ARG A 122 -6.95 3.23 15.04
N LEU A 123 -7.60 4.14 14.33
CA LEU A 123 -7.04 4.77 13.12
C LEU A 123 -6.37 6.08 13.52
N GLN A 124 -5.14 6.30 13.07
CA GLN A 124 -4.40 7.53 13.30
C GLN A 124 -3.78 8.05 12.01
N VAL A 125 -3.72 9.37 11.88
CA VAL A 125 -2.91 10.05 10.86
C VAL A 125 -1.87 10.88 11.59
N ILE A 126 -0.60 10.56 11.35
CA ILE A 126 0.54 11.15 12.03
C ILE A 126 1.36 11.96 11.03
N GLY A 127 1.62 13.22 11.35
CA GLY A 127 2.40 14.13 10.53
C GLY A 127 3.91 13.89 10.58
N PRO A 128 4.68 14.61 9.76
CA PRO A 128 6.14 14.49 9.69
C PRO A 128 6.84 14.91 10.98
N ASP A 129 6.22 15.78 11.76
CA ASP A 129 6.66 16.25 13.09
C ASP A 129 6.19 15.35 14.25
N HIS A 130 5.66 14.16 13.93
CA HIS A 130 4.99 13.24 14.86
C HIS A 130 3.70 13.79 15.49
N GLY A 131 3.22 14.95 15.04
CA GLY A 131 1.92 15.49 15.43
C GLY A 131 0.77 14.61 14.96
N LEU A 132 -0.22 14.44 15.83
CA LEU A 132 -1.42 13.65 15.56
C LEU A 132 -2.46 14.53 14.84
N LEU A 133 -2.74 14.25 13.56
CA LEU A 133 -3.72 14.99 12.77
C LEU A 133 -5.13 14.41 12.94
N LEU A 134 -5.23 13.10 12.97
CA LEU A 134 -6.48 12.37 13.15
C LEU A 134 -6.28 11.25 14.16
N ASP A 135 -7.28 11.05 15.00
CA ASP A 135 -7.33 9.95 15.96
C ASP A 135 -8.77 9.45 16.11
N ARG A 136 -9.01 8.22 15.72
CA ARG A 136 -10.34 7.59 15.72
C ARG A 136 -10.27 6.23 16.40
N PRO A 137 -10.53 6.15 17.71
CA PRO A 137 -10.84 4.88 18.35
C PRO A 137 -12.23 4.41 17.88
N MET A 138 -12.37 3.14 17.56
CA MET A 138 -13.63 2.53 17.14
C MET A 138 -13.68 1.06 17.50
N THR A 139 -14.85 0.46 17.46
CA THR A 139 -15.05 -0.99 17.55
C THR A 139 -15.48 -1.50 16.20
N ILE A 140 -14.86 -2.56 15.74
CA ILE A 140 -15.25 -3.28 14.52
C ILE A 140 -15.87 -4.61 14.90
N THR A 141 -16.80 -5.10 14.08
CA THR A 141 -17.42 -6.40 14.24
C THR A 141 -16.99 -7.31 13.10
N VAL A 142 -16.32 -8.41 13.42
CA VAL A 142 -16.08 -9.51 12.48
C VAL A 142 -17.36 -10.37 12.51
N PRO A 143 -18.09 -10.51 11.39
CA PRO A 143 -19.38 -11.16 11.38
C PRO A 143 -19.28 -12.68 11.58
N GLN A 144 -20.32 -13.25 12.17
CA GLN A 144 -20.49 -14.70 12.28
C GLN A 144 -20.90 -15.27 10.93
N PRO A 145 -20.37 -16.43 10.52
CA PRO A 145 -20.96 -17.20 9.44
C PRO A 145 -22.42 -17.51 9.75
N SER A 146 -23.29 -17.35 8.77
CA SER A 146 -24.69 -17.75 8.88
C SER A 146 -25.00 -18.91 7.94
N ALA A 147 -26.07 -19.66 8.21
CA ALA A 147 -26.39 -20.88 7.45
C ALA A 147 -26.43 -20.61 5.93
N GLY A 148 -25.44 -21.16 5.21
CA GLY A 148 -25.32 -21.04 3.77
C GLY A 148 -24.76 -19.70 3.23
N VAL A 149 -24.28 -18.80 4.13
CA VAL A 149 -23.69 -17.52 3.74
C VAL A 149 -22.36 -17.35 4.47
N GLU A 150 -21.28 -17.38 3.72
CA GLU A 150 -19.95 -16.99 4.22
C GLU A 150 -19.89 -15.46 4.33
N PRO A 151 -19.36 -14.91 5.43
CA PRO A 151 -19.13 -13.48 5.54
C PRO A 151 -18.07 -13.03 4.53
N PRO A 152 -18.15 -11.79 4.04
CA PRO A 152 -17.11 -11.27 3.16
C PRO A 152 -15.78 -11.20 3.91
N PHE A 153 -14.71 -11.66 3.27
CA PHE A 153 -13.37 -11.55 3.84
C PHE A 153 -12.86 -10.10 3.96
N ALA A 154 -13.44 -9.16 3.21
CA ALA A 154 -13.12 -7.74 3.23
C ALA A 154 -14.25 -6.95 3.89
N LEU A 155 -13.94 -6.31 5.01
CA LEU A 155 -14.86 -5.50 5.80
C LEU A 155 -14.49 -4.03 5.67
N HIS A 156 -15.39 -3.22 5.11
CA HIS A 156 -15.21 -1.77 5.08
C HIS A 156 -15.46 -1.20 6.47
N VAL A 157 -14.41 -0.59 7.05
CA VAL A 157 -14.40 -0.18 8.46
C VAL A 157 -14.51 1.32 8.63
N PHE A 158 -13.87 2.07 7.75
CA PHE A 158 -13.71 3.51 7.92
C PHE A 158 -13.70 4.22 6.57
N ALA A 159 -14.37 5.36 6.49
CA ALA A 159 -14.31 6.27 5.37
C ALA A 159 -14.66 7.70 5.82
N GLU A 160 -13.68 8.58 5.89
CA GLU A 160 -13.85 10.00 6.25
C GLU A 160 -13.04 10.91 5.34
N ASP A 161 -13.51 12.14 5.20
CA ASP A 161 -12.77 13.22 4.59
C ASP A 161 -12.02 14.00 5.68
N ALA A 162 -10.72 14.24 5.48
CA ALA A 162 -9.89 14.98 6.41
C ALA A 162 -9.19 16.15 5.71
N VAL A 163 -9.14 17.30 6.38
CA VAL A 163 -8.39 18.45 5.89
C VAL A 163 -6.96 18.38 6.40
N ILE A 164 -5.99 18.43 5.49
CA ILE A 164 -4.56 18.43 5.82
C ILE A 164 -4.06 19.86 5.98
N ASP A 165 -4.24 20.42 7.17
CA ASP A 165 -3.74 21.76 7.53
C ASP A 165 -2.63 21.66 8.58
N ALA A 166 -1.51 21.11 8.19
CA ALA A 166 -0.36 20.88 9.06
C ALA A 166 0.97 21.02 8.30
N THR A 167 2.08 20.70 8.96
CA THR A 167 3.44 20.83 8.44
C THR A 167 3.63 20.04 7.13
N SER A 168 4.32 20.66 6.16
CA SER A 168 4.65 19.98 4.89
C SER A 168 5.57 18.78 5.14
N GLY A 169 5.25 17.66 4.52
CA GLY A 169 6.05 16.43 4.63
C GLY A 169 5.24 15.17 4.38
N LYS A 170 5.80 14.02 4.78
CA LYS A 170 5.16 12.71 4.61
C LYS A 170 4.35 12.37 5.86
N TYR A 171 3.08 12.05 5.65
CA TYR A 171 2.16 11.55 6.66
C TYR A 171 2.11 10.01 6.65
N ARG A 172 1.77 9.40 7.74
CA ARG A 172 1.64 7.96 7.94
C ARG A 172 0.49 7.63 8.89
#